data_ede97e59e128e2ade655b24bed5ecd98
#
_entry.id   ede97e59e128e2ade655b24bed5ecd98
#
_cell.length_a   1.000
_cell.length_b   1.000
_cell.length_c   1.000
_cell.angle_alpha   90.00
_cell.angle_beta   90.00
_cell.angle_gamma   90.00
#
_symmetry.space_group_name_H-M   'P 1'
#
loop_
_entity.id
_entity.type
_entity.pdbx_description
1 polymer ?
#
loop_
_entity_poly.entity_id
_entity_poly.type
_entity_poly.pdbx_seq_one_letter_code
_entity_poly.pdbx_strand_id
1 'polypeptide(L)'
;MDTATRSPSTVRPDRPAHRPPKRVALFTGAYNHIADGVSLTLNRLVDHLERQGCAVRVFAPTVDDPAIEDHAGTLVSAPSVPLPGRSEYRLSLGLSPSARQALEDFDPTLYHIATPDLLGHRALRHAQSTGTPVVASYHTHFSSYLKYYHLDLLERPVWSYLRSFYRQCRQVYVPTVAIADVLRNHGITEGVRLWRRGVDAEHFSPTHRSDAWRHAQSIGDDEVVVAFVSRLVREKGLDVYADVIERLEQQDVPHRSLVVGDGPARADLEARLPNTTFIGFLEGGALAQAYASSDVFLFPSDTETFGNVTLEAMASGLPTVCADAAGSRDLVEDGTTGRLCPPGDGEAFTKAVRTLIADAALRNRMGAAAHERAQDFTWPAVLRQMNQYYDEVLTQTSERVPRSLASEGVPA
;
A
#
# COMPACT_ATOMS: atom_id res chain seq x y z
N MET A 1 -67.99 29.68 -21.14
CA MET A 1 -66.68 30.09 -20.61
C MET A 1 -66.07 28.85 -20.03
N ASP A 2 -65.32 28.13 -20.85
CA ASP A 2 -64.67 26.86 -20.48
C ASP A 2 -63.25 27.16 -20.01
N THR A 3 -62.97 26.86 -18.76
CA THR A 3 -61.61 26.92 -18.18
C THR A 3 -61.02 25.50 -18.12
N ALA A 4 -60.24 25.19 -19.14
CA ALA A 4 -59.46 23.94 -19.16
C ALA A 4 -58.29 24.02 -18.20
N THR A 5 -58.36 23.25 -17.11
CA THR A 5 -57.28 22.99 -16.17
C THR A 5 -56.22 22.05 -16.79
N ARG A 6 -55.03 22.57 -17.07
CA ARG A 6 -53.85 21.77 -17.45
C ARG A 6 -53.27 21.05 -16.22
N SER A 7 -53.25 19.73 -16.25
CA SER A 7 -52.54 18.89 -15.27
C SER A 7 -51.02 19.05 -15.41
N PRO A 8 -50.25 19.09 -14.31
CA PRO A 8 -48.80 19.15 -14.37
C PRO A 8 -48.20 17.82 -14.85
N SER A 9 -47.34 17.90 -15.85
CA SER A 9 -46.54 16.80 -16.37
C SER A 9 -45.59 16.29 -15.27
N THR A 10 -45.81 15.05 -14.81
CA THR A 10 -44.88 14.35 -13.93
C THR A 10 -43.61 13.96 -14.68
N VAL A 11 -42.54 14.72 -14.46
CA VAL A 11 -41.19 14.34 -14.89
C VAL A 11 -40.81 13.09 -14.11
N ARG A 12 -40.73 11.95 -14.79
CA ARG A 12 -40.16 10.72 -14.19
C ARG A 12 -38.69 10.97 -13.91
N PRO A 13 -38.17 10.65 -12.71
CA PRO A 13 -36.73 10.72 -12.45
C PRO A 13 -36.02 9.76 -13.42
N ASP A 14 -35.05 10.28 -14.15
CA ASP A 14 -34.16 9.49 -15.00
C ASP A 14 -33.59 8.31 -14.19
N ARG A 15 -33.92 7.08 -14.61
CA ARG A 15 -33.24 5.88 -14.11
C ARG A 15 -31.74 6.04 -14.45
N PRO A 16 -30.83 5.87 -13.50
CA PRO A 16 -29.41 5.89 -13.82
C PRO A 16 -29.16 4.86 -14.93
N ALA A 17 -28.56 5.30 -16.02
CA ALA A 17 -28.21 4.45 -17.15
C ALA A 17 -27.43 3.23 -16.62
N HIS A 18 -27.91 2.02 -16.90
CA HIS A 18 -27.28 0.76 -16.53
C HIS A 18 -25.89 0.74 -17.19
N ARG A 19 -24.85 1.13 -16.44
CA ARG A 19 -23.47 0.93 -16.91
C ARG A 19 -23.23 -0.57 -17.01
N PRO A 20 -22.68 -1.06 -18.13
CA PRO A 20 -22.31 -2.48 -18.21
C PRO A 20 -21.35 -2.82 -17.07
N PRO A 21 -21.42 -4.04 -16.52
CA PRO A 21 -20.55 -4.46 -15.43
C PRO A 21 -19.09 -4.31 -15.87
N LYS A 22 -18.25 -3.75 -14.98
CA LYS A 22 -16.82 -3.63 -15.21
C LYS A 22 -16.22 -5.03 -15.34
N ARG A 23 -15.44 -5.26 -16.39
CA ARG A 23 -14.64 -6.47 -16.59
C ARG A 23 -13.19 -6.07 -16.59
N VAL A 24 -12.48 -6.43 -15.51
CA VAL A 24 -11.09 -6.02 -15.30
C VAL A 24 -10.16 -7.21 -15.55
N ALA A 25 -9.27 -7.07 -16.54
CA ALA A 25 -8.16 -7.99 -16.74
C ALA A 25 -6.92 -7.48 -15.99
N LEU A 26 -6.52 -8.18 -14.92
CA LEU A 26 -5.37 -7.85 -14.08
C LEU A 26 -4.17 -8.70 -14.47
N PHE A 27 -3.01 -8.06 -14.72
CA PHE A 27 -1.76 -8.72 -15.11
C PHE A 27 -0.68 -8.44 -14.07
N THR A 28 -0.10 -9.50 -13.51
CA THR A 28 0.92 -9.36 -12.45
C THR A 28 1.95 -10.48 -12.48
N GLY A 29 3.18 -10.16 -12.08
CA GLY A 29 4.26 -11.12 -11.91
C GLY A 29 4.16 -11.93 -10.61
N ALA A 30 3.34 -11.49 -9.64
CA ALA A 30 3.14 -12.16 -8.35
C ALA A 30 1.66 -12.05 -7.94
N TYR A 31 1.04 -13.20 -7.64
CA TYR A 31 -0.37 -13.21 -7.20
C TYR A 31 -0.63 -14.25 -6.10
N ASN A 32 -0.67 -15.56 -6.44
CA ASN A 32 -0.94 -16.62 -5.46
C ASN A 32 0.29 -17.47 -5.11
N HIS A 33 1.30 -17.50 -5.97
CA HIS A 33 2.49 -18.33 -5.75
C HIS A 33 3.46 -17.79 -4.69
N ILE A 34 3.30 -16.53 -4.28
CA ILE A 34 4.05 -15.90 -3.20
C ILE A 34 3.14 -14.96 -2.40
N ALA A 35 3.25 -14.99 -1.07
CA ALA A 35 2.53 -14.11 -0.15
C ALA A 35 3.39 -12.88 0.20
N ASP A 36 3.61 -11.99 -0.77
CA ASP A 36 4.30 -10.73 -0.54
C ASP A 36 3.31 -9.54 -0.45
N GLY A 37 3.82 -8.36 -0.11
CA GLY A 37 2.98 -7.18 0.05
C GLY A 37 2.26 -6.73 -1.23
N VAL A 38 2.74 -7.12 -2.43
CA VAL A 38 2.07 -6.82 -3.71
C VAL A 38 0.93 -7.79 -3.93
N SER A 39 1.19 -9.10 -3.82
CA SER A 39 0.19 -10.14 -4.01
C SER A 39 -0.99 -10.00 -3.03
N LEU A 40 -0.71 -9.75 -1.75
CA LEU A 40 -1.75 -9.51 -0.73
C LEU A 40 -2.59 -8.26 -1.03
N THR A 41 -1.96 -7.17 -1.50
CA THR A 41 -2.68 -5.95 -1.89
C THR A 41 -3.57 -6.17 -3.11
N LEU A 42 -3.06 -6.90 -4.12
CA LEU A 42 -3.82 -7.20 -5.33
C LEU A 42 -4.99 -8.15 -5.04
N ASN A 43 -4.80 -9.17 -4.18
CA ASN A 43 -5.89 -10.05 -3.76
C ASN A 43 -7.02 -9.27 -3.05
N ARG A 44 -6.69 -8.32 -2.15
CA ARG A 44 -7.68 -7.44 -1.51
C ARG A 44 -8.40 -6.54 -2.52
N LEU A 45 -7.67 -6.02 -3.52
CA LEU A 45 -8.29 -5.23 -4.59
C LEU A 45 -9.28 -6.08 -5.39
N VAL A 46 -8.90 -7.28 -5.79
CA VAL A 46 -9.75 -8.17 -6.59
C VAL A 46 -10.99 -8.58 -5.81
N ASP A 47 -10.84 -9.02 -4.55
CA ASP A 47 -11.96 -9.34 -3.65
C ASP A 47 -12.94 -8.16 -3.51
N HIS A 48 -12.40 -6.95 -3.29
CA HIS A 48 -13.23 -5.75 -3.22
C HIS A 48 -14.00 -5.48 -4.52
N LEU A 49 -13.34 -5.57 -5.68
CA LEU A 49 -13.96 -5.34 -6.98
C LEU A 49 -15.08 -6.36 -7.25
N GLU A 50 -14.86 -7.63 -6.94
CA GLU A 50 -15.87 -8.68 -7.11
C GLU A 50 -17.08 -8.45 -6.19
N ARG A 51 -16.88 -8.06 -4.93
CA ARG A 51 -17.96 -7.65 -4.02
C ARG A 51 -18.75 -6.45 -4.51
N GLN A 52 -18.14 -5.58 -5.34
CA GLN A 52 -18.81 -4.46 -6.00
C GLN A 52 -19.48 -4.85 -7.33
N GLY A 53 -19.54 -6.15 -7.66
CA GLY A 53 -20.17 -6.66 -8.88
C GLY A 53 -19.31 -6.52 -10.14
N CYS A 54 -18.01 -6.26 -10.01
CA CYS A 54 -17.06 -6.32 -11.12
C CYS A 54 -16.68 -7.76 -11.41
N ALA A 55 -16.54 -8.14 -12.68
CA ALA A 55 -15.87 -9.39 -13.03
C ALA A 55 -14.36 -9.15 -13.11
N VAL A 56 -13.56 -10.00 -12.48
CA VAL A 56 -12.10 -9.88 -12.51
C VAL A 56 -11.45 -11.16 -12.98
N ARG A 57 -10.57 -11.06 -13.96
CA ARG A 57 -9.73 -12.16 -14.42
C ARG A 57 -8.28 -11.79 -14.24
N VAL A 58 -7.55 -12.63 -13.49
CA VAL A 58 -6.15 -12.38 -13.12
C VAL A 58 -5.24 -13.26 -13.97
N PHE A 59 -4.26 -12.67 -14.62
CA PHE A 59 -3.24 -13.33 -15.42
C PHE A 59 -1.91 -13.24 -14.67
N ALA A 60 -1.41 -14.38 -14.19
CA ALA A 60 -0.19 -14.44 -13.39
C ALA A 60 0.51 -15.80 -13.51
N PRO A 61 1.81 -15.88 -13.19
CA PRO A 61 2.49 -17.15 -12.96
C PRO A 61 1.78 -17.98 -11.87
N THR A 62 1.72 -19.29 -12.06
CA THR A 62 1.14 -20.23 -11.09
C THR A 62 2.15 -21.32 -10.73
N VAL A 63 1.94 -21.98 -9.59
CA VAL A 63 2.68 -23.14 -9.10
C VAL A 63 1.70 -24.20 -8.58
N ASP A 64 2.17 -25.44 -8.41
CA ASP A 64 1.33 -26.55 -7.93
C ASP A 64 0.99 -26.41 -6.43
N ASP A 65 1.88 -25.77 -5.63
CA ASP A 65 1.69 -25.52 -4.19
C ASP A 65 1.79 -24.00 -3.94
N PRO A 66 0.66 -23.27 -4.06
CA PRO A 66 0.65 -21.81 -3.94
C PRO A 66 0.68 -21.36 -2.47
N ALA A 67 1.40 -20.27 -2.20
CA ALA A 67 1.45 -19.65 -0.87
C ALA A 67 0.10 -19.01 -0.43
N ILE A 68 -0.79 -18.72 -1.39
CA ILE A 68 -2.15 -18.20 -1.16
C ILE A 68 -3.12 -19.15 -1.88
N GLU A 69 -3.73 -20.07 -1.13
CA GLU A 69 -4.70 -21.03 -1.67
C GLU A 69 -6.03 -20.34 -2.01
N ASP A 70 -6.57 -19.57 -1.06
CA ASP A 70 -7.85 -18.84 -1.18
C ASP A 70 -7.62 -17.45 -1.78
N HIS A 71 -7.24 -17.40 -3.06
CA HIS A 71 -7.09 -16.13 -3.78
C HIS A 71 -8.43 -15.65 -4.37
N ALA A 72 -8.59 -14.34 -4.47
CA ALA A 72 -9.73 -13.72 -5.15
C ALA A 72 -9.59 -13.77 -6.68
N GLY A 73 -10.71 -13.71 -7.38
CA GLY A 73 -10.78 -13.64 -8.84
C GLY A 73 -10.54 -14.96 -9.57
N THR A 74 -10.84 -14.95 -10.86
CA THR A 74 -10.54 -16.10 -11.74
C THR A 74 -9.10 -16.02 -12.23
N LEU A 75 -8.23 -16.95 -11.75
CA LEU A 75 -6.82 -16.99 -12.10
C LEU A 75 -6.59 -17.74 -13.42
N VAL A 76 -5.86 -17.12 -14.34
CA VAL A 76 -5.40 -17.68 -15.61
C VAL A 76 -3.88 -17.78 -15.57
N SER A 77 -3.36 -19.01 -15.70
CA SER A 77 -1.93 -19.27 -15.65
C SER A 77 -1.17 -18.63 -16.82
N ALA A 78 -0.13 -17.88 -16.52
CA ALA A 78 0.86 -17.39 -17.47
C ALA A 78 2.13 -18.27 -17.42
N PRO A 79 2.70 -18.65 -18.57
CA PRO A 79 3.93 -19.43 -18.59
C PRO A 79 5.08 -18.67 -17.94
N SER A 80 5.86 -19.34 -17.11
CA SER A 80 6.91 -18.70 -16.33
C SER A 80 8.05 -19.64 -15.99
N VAL A 81 9.20 -19.06 -15.64
CA VAL A 81 10.37 -19.76 -15.11
C VAL A 81 10.78 -19.17 -13.77
N PRO A 82 11.36 -19.96 -12.84
CA PRO A 82 11.90 -19.42 -11.59
C PRO A 82 12.98 -18.37 -11.86
N LEU A 83 13.01 -17.30 -11.04
CA LEU A 83 14.06 -16.29 -11.13
C LEU A 83 15.37 -16.84 -10.57
N PRO A 84 16.50 -16.80 -11.31
CA PRO A 84 17.79 -17.26 -10.82
C PRO A 84 18.18 -16.55 -9.51
N GLY A 85 18.56 -17.35 -8.49
CA GLY A 85 18.96 -16.86 -7.17
C GLY A 85 17.80 -16.48 -6.22
N ARG A 86 16.56 -16.43 -6.72
CA ARG A 86 15.34 -16.15 -5.95
C ARG A 86 14.18 -16.97 -6.51
N SER A 87 14.23 -18.28 -6.32
CA SER A 87 13.29 -19.24 -6.93
C SER A 87 11.83 -19.05 -6.49
N GLU A 88 11.60 -18.37 -5.40
CA GLU A 88 10.28 -17.97 -4.92
C GLU A 88 9.58 -16.96 -5.85
N TYR A 89 10.36 -16.18 -6.63
CA TYR A 89 9.83 -15.30 -7.67
C TYR A 89 9.89 -15.98 -9.04
N ARG A 90 8.95 -15.64 -9.91
CA ARG A 90 8.85 -16.21 -11.26
C ARG A 90 8.89 -15.11 -12.32
N LEU A 91 9.67 -15.37 -13.36
CA LEU A 91 9.71 -14.51 -14.54
C LEU A 91 8.67 -15.02 -15.55
N SER A 92 7.68 -14.21 -15.85
CA SER A 92 6.67 -14.53 -16.84
C SER A 92 7.24 -14.49 -18.27
N LEU A 93 6.86 -15.47 -19.09
CA LEU A 93 7.24 -15.57 -20.50
C LEU A 93 6.20 -14.94 -21.44
N GLY A 94 5.17 -14.27 -20.90
CA GLY A 94 4.12 -13.60 -21.64
C GLY A 94 2.81 -14.37 -21.67
N LEU A 95 1.95 -14.09 -22.66
CA LEU A 95 0.65 -14.75 -22.83
C LEU A 95 0.78 -16.01 -23.69
N SER A 96 0.37 -17.15 -23.15
CA SER A 96 0.19 -18.38 -23.94
C SER A 96 -1.02 -18.25 -24.88
N PRO A 97 -1.14 -19.08 -25.91
CA PRO A 97 -2.35 -19.10 -26.77
C PRO A 97 -3.65 -19.30 -25.98
N SER A 98 -3.65 -20.19 -24.97
CA SER A 98 -4.81 -20.42 -24.09
C SER A 98 -5.14 -19.22 -23.20
N ALA A 99 -4.13 -18.55 -22.63
CA ALA A 99 -4.32 -17.35 -21.84
C ALA A 99 -4.84 -16.18 -22.72
N ARG A 100 -4.36 -16.10 -23.95
CA ARG A 100 -4.86 -15.12 -24.93
C ARG A 100 -6.33 -15.38 -25.31
N GLN A 101 -6.69 -16.63 -25.58
CA GLN A 101 -8.09 -16.99 -25.83
C GLN A 101 -8.99 -16.66 -24.64
N ALA A 102 -8.55 -17.01 -23.42
CA ALA A 102 -9.28 -16.66 -22.20
C ALA A 102 -9.45 -15.14 -22.03
N LEU A 103 -8.48 -14.32 -22.46
CA LEU A 103 -8.55 -12.87 -22.44
C LEU A 103 -9.55 -12.34 -23.48
N GLU A 104 -9.52 -12.87 -24.69
CA GLU A 104 -10.45 -12.52 -25.77
C GLU A 104 -11.90 -12.90 -25.41
N ASP A 105 -12.14 -14.09 -24.87
CA ASP A 105 -13.45 -14.55 -24.39
C ASP A 105 -13.99 -13.72 -23.22
N PHE A 106 -13.10 -13.17 -22.40
CA PHE A 106 -13.47 -12.32 -21.28
C PHE A 106 -13.89 -10.92 -21.70
N ASP A 107 -13.39 -10.44 -22.83
CA ASP A 107 -13.67 -9.12 -23.40
C ASP A 107 -13.61 -7.99 -22.36
N PRO A 108 -12.41 -7.71 -21.77
CA PRO A 108 -12.30 -6.78 -20.66
C PRO A 108 -12.62 -5.34 -21.07
N THR A 109 -13.24 -4.60 -20.15
CA THR A 109 -13.48 -3.15 -20.30
C THR A 109 -12.30 -2.32 -19.80
N LEU A 110 -11.40 -2.91 -19.00
CA LEU A 110 -10.23 -2.26 -18.44
C LEU A 110 -9.09 -3.27 -18.26
N TYR A 111 -7.87 -2.85 -18.60
CA TYR A 111 -6.64 -3.58 -18.28
C TYR A 111 -5.95 -2.91 -17.10
N HIS A 112 -5.59 -3.69 -16.08
CA HIS A 112 -4.72 -3.24 -15.00
C HIS A 112 -3.42 -4.05 -15.03
N ILE A 113 -2.30 -3.38 -15.28
CA ILE A 113 -0.99 -4.01 -15.36
C ILE A 113 -0.17 -3.63 -14.12
N ALA A 114 0.01 -4.59 -13.21
CA ALA A 114 0.74 -4.39 -11.97
C ALA A 114 2.25 -4.57 -12.12
N THR A 115 2.71 -5.25 -13.18
CA THR A 115 4.14 -5.46 -13.44
C THR A 115 4.47 -5.17 -14.91
N PRO A 116 5.42 -4.25 -15.22
CA PRO A 116 5.81 -3.93 -16.59
C PRO A 116 6.85 -4.93 -17.14
N ASP A 117 6.61 -6.22 -16.93
CA ASP A 117 7.39 -7.34 -17.43
C ASP A 117 6.93 -7.78 -18.85
N LEU A 118 7.38 -8.95 -19.32
CA LEU A 118 6.99 -9.46 -20.64
C LEU A 118 5.48 -9.73 -20.72
N LEU A 119 4.84 -10.21 -19.65
CA LEU A 119 3.40 -10.42 -19.56
C LEU A 119 2.66 -9.09 -19.68
N GLY A 120 3.05 -8.10 -18.87
CA GLY A 120 2.50 -6.76 -18.89
C GLY A 120 2.68 -6.05 -20.24
N HIS A 121 3.84 -6.22 -20.88
CA HIS A 121 4.08 -5.69 -22.22
C HIS A 121 3.15 -6.32 -23.29
N ARG A 122 2.94 -7.64 -23.24
CA ARG A 122 2.02 -8.34 -24.13
C ARG A 122 0.58 -7.91 -23.91
N ALA A 123 0.17 -7.73 -22.64
CA ALA A 123 -1.14 -7.21 -22.27
C ALA A 123 -1.38 -5.80 -22.81
N LEU A 124 -0.40 -4.89 -22.65
CA LEU A 124 -0.44 -3.54 -23.17
C LEU A 124 -0.65 -3.52 -24.69
N ARG A 125 0.11 -4.34 -25.43
CA ARG A 125 -0.02 -4.44 -26.88
C ARG A 125 -1.40 -4.98 -27.31
N HIS A 126 -1.93 -5.96 -26.58
CA HIS A 126 -3.27 -6.49 -26.85
C HIS A 126 -4.35 -5.43 -26.58
N ALA A 127 -4.29 -4.73 -25.44
CA ALA A 127 -5.22 -3.65 -25.12
C ALA A 127 -5.21 -2.53 -26.17
N GLN A 128 -4.05 -2.20 -26.74
CA GLN A 128 -3.94 -1.24 -27.85
C GLN A 128 -4.64 -1.71 -29.12
N SER A 129 -4.53 -3.01 -29.43
CA SER A 129 -5.19 -3.56 -30.64
C SER A 129 -6.71 -3.60 -30.52
N THR A 130 -7.26 -3.64 -29.32
CA THR A 130 -8.71 -3.60 -29.05
C THR A 130 -9.23 -2.21 -28.70
N GLY A 131 -8.35 -1.22 -28.49
CA GLY A 131 -8.73 0.13 -28.06
C GLY A 131 -9.18 0.21 -26.59
N THR A 132 -8.98 -0.85 -25.79
CA THR A 132 -9.37 -0.92 -24.39
C THR A 132 -8.42 -0.11 -23.51
N PRO A 133 -8.92 0.71 -22.56
CA PRO A 133 -8.07 1.52 -21.70
C PRO A 133 -7.20 0.67 -20.78
N VAL A 134 -5.99 1.19 -20.52
CA VAL A 134 -5.00 0.56 -19.65
C VAL A 134 -4.67 1.47 -18.49
N VAL A 135 -4.64 0.89 -17.29
CA VAL A 135 -4.05 1.49 -16.10
C VAL A 135 -2.90 0.61 -15.62
N ALA A 136 -1.95 1.18 -14.91
CA ALA A 136 -0.81 0.43 -14.40
C ALA A 136 -0.50 0.78 -12.95
N SER A 137 0.16 -0.13 -12.24
CA SER A 137 0.71 0.12 -10.90
C SER A 137 2.23 0.13 -10.93
N TYR A 138 2.82 0.92 -10.05
CA TYR A 138 4.25 0.95 -9.79
C TYR A 138 4.51 0.51 -8.35
N HIS A 139 4.61 -0.80 -8.12
CA HIS A 139 4.79 -1.38 -6.79
C HIS A 139 6.26 -1.62 -6.44
N THR A 140 7.15 -1.67 -7.44
CA THR A 140 8.55 -2.08 -7.28
C THR A 140 9.47 -0.93 -7.68
N HIS A 141 10.37 -0.54 -6.79
CA HIS A 141 11.36 0.50 -7.05
C HIS A 141 12.53 -0.09 -7.86
N PHE A 142 12.35 -0.25 -9.17
CA PHE A 142 13.31 -0.90 -10.07
C PHE A 142 14.74 -0.33 -10.00
N SER A 143 14.89 0.98 -9.79
CA SER A 143 16.21 1.61 -9.68
C SER A 143 16.98 1.17 -8.43
N SER A 144 16.31 0.84 -7.33
CA SER A 144 16.96 0.31 -6.13
C SER A 144 17.56 -1.07 -6.39
N TYR A 145 16.87 -1.91 -7.17
CA TYR A 145 17.38 -3.23 -7.55
C TYR A 145 18.60 -3.12 -8.46
N LEU A 146 18.59 -2.20 -9.43
CA LEU A 146 19.75 -2.00 -10.31
C LEU A 146 21.01 -1.59 -9.52
N LYS A 147 20.87 -0.67 -8.56
CA LYS A 147 21.96 -0.26 -7.66
C LYS A 147 22.45 -1.43 -6.78
N TYR A 148 21.51 -2.19 -6.22
CA TYR A 148 21.85 -3.34 -5.38
C TYR A 148 22.65 -4.42 -6.13
N TYR A 149 22.37 -4.64 -7.43
CA TYR A 149 23.09 -5.59 -8.27
C TYR A 149 24.24 -4.97 -9.05
N HIS A 150 24.67 -3.73 -8.76
CA HIS A 150 25.73 -3.01 -9.46
C HIS A 150 25.50 -2.89 -10.98
N LEU A 151 24.25 -2.76 -11.40
CA LEU A 151 23.83 -2.65 -12.80
C LEU A 151 23.50 -1.22 -13.21
N ASP A 152 24.24 -0.24 -12.70
CA ASP A 152 24.00 1.21 -12.93
C ASP A 152 23.99 1.58 -14.42
N LEU A 153 24.77 0.88 -15.25
CA LEU A 153 24.77 1.06 -16.70
C LEU A 153 23.42 0.77 -17.37
N LEU A 154 22.56 -0.06 -16.74
CA LEU A 154 21.23 -0.38 -17.24
C LEU A 154 20.16 0.61 -16.78
N GLU A 155 20.47 1.57 -15.93
CA GLU A 155 19.50 2.53 -15.39
C GLU A 155 18.82 3.33 -16.51
N ARG A 156 19.60 3.89 -17.45
CA ARG A 156 19.06 4.68 -18.57
C ARG A 156 18.14 3.87 -19.49
N PRO A 157 18.52 2.69 -20.00
CA PRO A 157 17.63 1.89 -20.85
C PRO A 157 16.38 1.40 -20.10
N VAL A 158 16.50 1.03 -18.82
CA VAL A 158 15.32 0.65 -18.00
C VAL A 158 14.36 1.81 -17.86
N TRP A 159 14.82 3.02 -17.52
CA TRP A 159 13.95 4.20 -17.44
C TRP A 159 13.37 4.60 -18.79
N SER A 160 14.11 4.40 -19.89
CA SER A 160 13.57 4.63 -21.25
C SER A 160 12.41 3.68 -21.56
N TYR A 161 12.55 2.39 -21.20
CA TYR A 161 11.48 1.39 -21.33
C TYR A 161 10.27 1.74 -20.45
N LEU A 162 10.49 1.98 -19.15
CA LEU A 162 9.42 2.31 -18.19
C LEU A 162 8.64 3.56 -18.62
N ARG A 163 9.34 4.59 -19.09
CA ARG A 163 8.72 5.81 -19.63
C ARG A 163 7.88 5.52 -20.85
N SER A 164 8.39 4.72 -21.80
CA SER A 164 7.64 4.30 -22.98
C SER A 164 6.41 3.47 -22.61
N PHE A 165 6.52 2.61 -21.61
CA PHE A 165 5.43 1.77 -21.13
C PHE A 165 4.35 2.59 -20.42
N TYR A 166 4.70 3.34 -19.38
CA TYR A 166 3.72 4.05 -18.53
C TYR A 166 3.03 5.23 -19.24
N ARG A 167 3.67 5.88 -20.22
CA ARG A 167 3.03 6.91 -21.04
C ARG A 167 1.86 6.40 -21.89
N GLN A 168 1.74 5.10 -22.09
CA GLN A 168 0.64 4.48 -22.84
C GLN A 168 -0.52 4.09 -21.91
N CYS A 169 -0.36 4.24 -20.59
CA CYS A 169 -1.40 3.99 -19.61
C CYS A 169 -2.19 5.27 -19.32
N ARG A 170 -3.50 5.15 -19.11
CA ARG A 170 -4.38 6.28 -18.76
C ARG A 170 -4.07 6.82 -17.36
N GLN A 171 -3.80 5.92 -16.43
CA GLN A 171 -3.38 6.25 -15.07
C GLN A 171 -2.27 5.29 -14.63
N VAL A 172 -1.37 5.80 -13.76
CA VAL A 172 -0.29 5.04 -13.13
C VAL A 172 -0.39 5.21 -11.63
N TYR A 173 -0.60 4.11 -10.91
CA TYR A 173 -0.83 4.09 -9.47
C TYR A 173 0.47 3.88 -8.72
N VAL A 174 0.77 4.76 -7.78
CA VAL A 174 2.00 4.75 -6.97
C VAL A 174 1.67 4.77 -5.49
N PRO A 175 2.48 4.13 -4.62
CA PRO A 175 2.16 4.01 -3.20
C PRO A 175 2.33 5.32 -2.42
N THR A 176 3.25 6.19 -2.82
CA THR A 176 3.63 7.41 -2.08
C THR A 176 3.88 8.60 -2.98
N VAL A 177 3.82 9.81 -2.41
CA VAL A 177 4.18 11.05 -3.12
C VAL A 177 5.64 11.01 -3.57
N ALA A 178 6.54 10.49 -2.75
CA ALA A 178 7.95 10.36 -3.10
C ALA A 178 8.17 9.50 -4.36
N ILE A 179 7.45 8.39 -4.50
CA ILE A 179 7.50 7.56 -5.71
C ILE A 179 6.85 8.29 -6.90
N ALA A 180 5.78 9.07 -6.67
CA ALA A 180 5.22 9.91 -7.73
C ALA A 180 6.25 10.92 -8.27
N ASP A 181 7.03 11.54 -7.38
CA ASP A 181 8.10 12.48 -7.76
C ASP A 181 9.24 11.79 -8.50
N VAL A 182 9.61 10.56 -8.10
CA VAL A 182 10.57 9.75 -8.87
C VAL A 182 10.08 9.55 -10.30
N LEU A 183 8.82 9.16 -10.51
CA LEU A 183 8.25 8.99 -11.85
C LEU A 183 8.23 10.30 -12.64
N ARG A 184 7.82 11.41 -12.02
CA ARG A 184 7.79 12.74 -12.63
C ARG A 184 9.18 13.20 -13.08
N ASN A 185 10.19 13.03 -12.23
CA ASN A 185 11.59 13.36 -12.52
C ASN A 185 12.15 12.54 -13.69
N HIS A 186 11.61 11.34 -13.94
CA HIS A 186 11.94 10.51 -15.09
C HIS A 186 11.01 10.72 -16.30
N GLY A 187 10.18 11.78 -16.28
CA GLY A 187 9.33 12.18 -17.40
C GLY A 187 8.03 11.38 -17.54
N ILE A 188 7.54 10.75 -16.46
CA ILE A 188 6.21 10.16 -16.37
C ILE A 188 5.37 11.09 -15.50
N THR A 189 4.72 12.07 -16.14
CA THR A 189 4.06 13.19 -15.45
C THR A 189 2.54 13.12 -15.48
N GLU A 190 1.97 12.50 -16.51
CA GLU A 190 0.52 12.44 -16.72
C GLU A 190 -0.08 11.20 -16.07
N GLY A 191 -1.30 11.36 -15.55
CA GLY A 191 -2.08 10.23 -15.03
C GLY A 191 -1.54 9.58 -13.76
N VAL A 192 -0.50 10.13 -13.12
CA VAL A 192 0.03 9.59 -11.86
C VAL A 192 -0.97 9.85 -10.73
N ARG A 193 -1.39 8.78 -10.03
CA ARG A 193 -2.35 8.78 -8.93
C ARG A 193 -1.79 8.01 -7.74
N LEU A 194 -2.17 8.41 -6.54
CA LEU A 194 -1.76 7.70 -5.33
C LEU A 194 -2.66 6.48 -5.09
N TRP A 195 -2.05 5.33 -4.96
CA TRP A 195 -2.66 4.10 -4.45
C TRP A 195 -1.88 3.66 -3.22
N ARG A 196 -2.31 4.16 -2.08
CA ARG A 196 -1.70 3.91 -0.78
C ARG A 196 -1.94 2.48 -0.30
N ARG A 197 -1.18 2.05 0.69
CA ARG A 197 -1.46 0.82 1.43
C ARG A 197 -2.57 1.08 2.43
N GLY A 198 -3.31 0.02 2.76
CA GLY A 198 -4.34 0.07 3.77
C GLY A 198 -3.90 -0.55 5.10
N VAL A 199 -4.56 -0.15 6.18
CA VAL A 199 -4.51 -0.79 7.49
C VAL A 199 -5.88 -1.39 7.83
N ASP A 200 -5.86 -2.46 8.59
CA ASP A 200 -7.05 -3.00 9.24
C ASP A 200 -7.25 -2.25 10.57
N ALA A 201 -8.09 -1.21 10.56
CA ALA A 201 -8.32 -0.36 11.72
C ALA A 201 -9.26 -0.98 12.76
N GLU A 202 -9.91 -2.10 12.46
CA GLU A 202 -10.62 -2.91 13.46
C GLU A 202 -9.62 -3.76 14.23
N HIS A 203 -8.66 -4.33 13.52
CA HIS A 203 -7.58 -5.14 14.09
C HIS A 203 -6.56 -4.28 14.85
N PHE A 204 -6.11 -3.16 14.28
CA PHE A 204 -5.22 -2.21 14.94
C PHE A 204 -6.05 -1.05 15.49
N SER A 205 -6.35 -1.11 16.79
CA SER A 205 -7.26 -0.16 17.46
C SER A 205 -6.80 0.11 18.89
N PRO A 206 -6.96 1.33 19.42
CA PRO A 206 -6.71 1.64 20.83
C PRO A 206 -7.52 0.77 21.81
N THR A 207 -8.64 0.19 21.34
CA THR A 207 -9.51 -0.65 22.17
C THR A 207 -8.87 -1.97 22.61
N HIS A 208 -7.76 -2.37 22.00
CA HIS A 208 -6.98 -3.55 22.38
C HIS A 208 -5.98 -3.30 23.51
N ARG A 209 -5.92 -2.08 24.07
CA ARG A 209 -5.07 -1.78 25.23
C ARG A 209 -5.43 -2.68 26.41
N SER A 210 -4.43 -3.25 27.06
CA SER A 210 -4.61 -4.23 28.13
C SER A 210 -3.58 -4.01 29.27
N ASP A 211 -4.08 -3.63 30.44
CA ASP A 211 -3.23 -3.51 31.63
C ASP A 211 -2.73 -4.89 32.10
N ALA A 212 -3.54 -5.94 31.92
CA ALA A 212 -3.12 -7.30 32.22
C ALA A 212 -1.94 -7.74 31.35
N TRP A 213 -1.94 -7.35 30.05
CA TRP A 213 -0.81 -7.60 29.17
C TRP A 213 0.43 -6.81 29.61
N ARG A 214 0.25 -5.53 29.96
CA ARG A 214 1.36 -4.69 30.49
C ARG A 214 2.00 -5.32 31.72
N HIS A 215 1.20 -5.74 32.71
CA HIS A 215 1.68 -6.39 33.91
C HIS A 215 2.42 -7.71 33.60
N ALA A 216 1.92 -8.51 32.63
CA ALA A 216 2.61 -9.72 32.18
C ALA A 216 3.98 -9.46 31.55
N GLN A 217 4.21 -8.25 31.00
CA GLN A 217 5.50 -7.77 30.51
C GLN A 217 6.30 -7.00 31.57
N SER A 218 5.89 -7.02 32.83
CA SER A 218 6.50 -6.28 33.95
C SER A 218 6.49 -4.76 33.71
N ILE A 219 5.48 -4.22 33.06
CA ILE A 219 5.25 -2.80 32.80
C ILE A 219 4.27 -2.27 33.85
N GLY A 220 4.66 -1.25 34.61
CA GLY A 220 3.80 -0.60 35.60
C GLY A 220 2.73 0.29 34.95
N ASP A 221 1.69 0.61 35.75
CA ASP A 221 0.53 1.39 35.25
C ASP A 221 0.93 2.81 34.81
N ASP A 222 1.85 3.44 35.53
CA ASP A 222 2.32 4.81 35.28
C ASP A 222 3.54 4.89 34.34
N GLU A 223 4.11 3.74 33.92
CA GLU A 223 5.26 3.72 33.02
C GLU A 223 4.85 4.07 31.58
N VAL A 224 5.62 4.92 30.92
CA VAL A 224 5.43 5.26 29.50
C VAL A 224 6.23 4.28 28.65
N VAL A 225 5.54 3.54 27.78
CA VAL A 225 6.16 2.54 26.89
C VAL A 225 6.54 3.18 25.57
N VAL A 226 7.84 3.16 25.25
CA VAL A 226 8.41 3.52 23.94
C VAL A 226 8.62 2.25 23.14
N ALA A 227 7.77 2.03 22.13
CA ALA A 227 7.79 0.81 21.34
C ALA A 227 8.52 0.98 20.01
N PHE A 228 9.26 -0.06 19.62
CA PHE A 228 9.77 -0.30 18.28
C PHE A 228 9.21 -1.62 17.76
N VAL A 229 8.64 -1.61 16.55
CA VAL A 229 8.06 -2.81 15.92
C VAL A 229 8.59 -2.93 14.51
N SER A 230 9.41 -3.95 14.23
CA SER A 230 9.90 -4.25 12.88
C SER A 230 10.74 -5.53 12.87
N ARG A 231 11.13 -5.98 11.67
CA ARG A 231 12.26 -6.91 11.54
C ARG A 231 13.53 -6.27 12.09
N LEU A 232 14.32 -7.03 12.85
CA LEU A 232 15.55 -6.52 13.47
C LEU A 232 16.74 -6.65 12.50
N VAL A 233 16.76 -5.70 11.54
CA VAL A 233 17.80 -5.54 10.52
C VAL A 233 18.29 -4.08 10.51
N ARG A 234 19.55 -3.85 10.19
CA ARG A 234 20.21 -2.52 10.36
C ARG A 234 19.52 -1.41 9.59
N GLU A 235 18.97 -1.69 8.40
CA GLU A 235 18.24 -0.72 7.59
C GLU A 235 16.96 -0.18 8.24
N LYS A 236 16.53 -0.75 9.37
CA LYS A 236 15.37 -0.24 10.14
C LYS A 236 15.73 0.81 11.18
N GLY A 237 16.96 1.33 11.15
CA GLY A 237 17.40 2.40 12.03
C GLY A 237 17.68 1.95 13.46
N LEU A 238 18.05 0.67 13.67
CA LEU A 238 18.29 0.09 15.00
C LEU A 238 19.40 0.83 15.78
N ASP A 239 20.42 1.34 15.08
CA ASP A 239 21.51 2.09 15.72
C ASP A 239 21.01 3.42 16.31
N VAL A 240 20.11 4.11 15.58
CA VAL A 240 19.47 5.36 16.05
C VAL A 240 18.50 5.06 17.19
N TYR A 241 17.70 3.98 17.07
CA TYR A 241 16.81 3.55 18.15
C TYR A 241 17.60 3.30 19.44
N ALA A 242 18.68 2.55 19.36
CA ALA A 242 19.52 2.26 20.52
C ALA A 242 20.16 3.53 21.12
N ASP A 243 20.69 4.43 20.28
CA ASP A 243 21.23 5.72 20.71
C ASP A 243 20.18 6.57 21.48
N VAL A 244 18.93 6.57 21.02
CA VAL A 244 17.83 7.27 21.69
C VAL A 244 17.55 6.67 23.08
N ILE A 245 17.42 5.35 23.18
CA ILE A 245 17.13 4.69 24.45
C ILE A 245 18.28 4.88 25.44
N GLU A 246 19.54 4.69 25.02
CA GLU A 246 20.73 4.97 25.85
C GLU A 246 20.77 6.41 26.38
N ARG A 247 20.42 7.41 25.53
CA ARG A 247 20.37 8.83 25.94
C ARG A 247 19.23 9.10 26.94
N LEU A 248 18.07 8.46 26.78
CA LEU A 248 16.97 8.58 27.74
C LEU A 248 17.36 7.99 29.09
N GLU A 249 18.03 6.83 29.12
CA GLU A 249 18.56 6.20 30.33
C GLU A 249 19.63 7.07 31.00
N GLN A 250 20.60 7.59 30.25
CA GLN A 250 21.65 8.50 30.76
C GLN A 250 21.12 9.81 31.34
N GLN A 251 19.93 10.24 30.89
CA GLN A 251 19.24 11.43 31.39
C GLN A 251 18.22 11.13 32.50
N ASP A 252 18.21 9.90 33.01
CA ASP A 252 17.26 9.42 34.04
C ASP A 252 15.78 9.70 33.65
N VAL A 253 15.42 9.66 32.37
CA VAL A 253 14.04 9.83 31.91
C VAL A 253 13.25 8.55 32.18
N PRO A 254 12.21 8.56 33.03
CA PRO A 254 11.46 7.36 33.34
C PRO A 254 10.65 6.85 32.15
N HIS A 255 10.98 5.68 31.65
CA HIS A 255 10.29 5.03 30.53
C HIS A 255 10.51 3.51 30.55
N ARG A 256 9.70 2.80 29.77
CA ARG A 256 9.92 1.39 29.43
C ARG A 256 10.17 1.27 27.92
N SER A 257 11.30 0.72 27.56
CA SER A 257 11.63 0.40 26.16
C SER A 257 11.11 -0.99 25.80
N LEU A 258 10.43 -1.11 24.66
CA LEU A 258 9.81 -2.33 24.16
C LEU A 258 10.19 -2.57 22.70
N VAL A 259 10.71 -3.75 22.38
CA VAL A 259 11.03 -4.17 21.01
C VAL A 259 10.21 -5.40 20.63
N VAL A 260 9.42 -5.26 19.56
CA VAL A 260 8.63 -6.35 18.96
C VAL A 260 9.19 -6.68 17.58
N GLY A 261 9.57 -7.91 17.37
CA GLY A 261 10.15 -8.41 16.14
C GLY A 261 11.35 -9.29 16.35
N ASP A 262 11.88 -9.82 15.26
CA ASP A 262 13.05 -10.68 15.24
C ASP A 262 13.91 -10.40 14.02
N GLY A 263 15.16 -10.87 14.04
CA GLY A 263 16.09 -10.71 12.93
C GLY A 263 17.55 -10.85 13.34
N PRO A 264 18.47 -10.84 12.35
CA PRO A 264 19.89 -11.11 12.59
C PRO A 264 20.58 -10.10 13.52
N ALA A 265 20.04 -8.89 13.69
CA ALA A 265 20.61 -7.87 14.59
C ALA A 265 20.07 -7.95 16.03
N ARG A 266 19.23 -8.93 16.36
CA ARG A 266 18.61 -9.05 17.69
C ARG A 266 19.65 -9.17 18.81
N ALA A 267 20.58 -10.10 18.69
CA ALA A 267 21.58 -10.34 19.73
C ALA A 267 22.46 -9.11 20.04
N ASP A 268 22.86 -8.39 18.99
CA ASP A 268 23.64 -7.16 19.12
C ASP A 268 22.82 -6.07 19.85
N LEU A 269 21.54 -5.96 19.52
CA LEU A 269 20.63 -4.95 20.11
C LEU A 269 20.31 -5.30 21.58
N GLU A 270 20.06 -6.57 21.91
CA GLU A 270 19.86 -7.03 23.30
C GLU A 270 21.10 -6.79 24.17
N ALA A 271 22.29 -7.04 23.63
CA ALA A 271 23.54 -6.77 24.34
C ALA A 271 23.77 -5.27 24.61
N ARG A 272 23.30 -4.40 23.67
CA ARG A 272 23.42 -2.95 23.79
C ARG A 272 22.38 -2.34 24.74
N LEU A 273 21.18 -2.91 24.80
CA LEU A 273 20.03 -2.39 25.55
C LEU A 273 19.51 -3.40 26.59
N PRO A 274 20.26 -3.67 27.67
CA PRO A 274 19.94 -4.73 28.64
C PRO A 274 18.65 -4.47 29.45
N ASN A 275 18.18 -3.22 29.51
CA ASN A 275 16.94 -2.85 30.22
C ASN A 275 15.71 -2.83 29.30
N THR A 276 15.87 -3.12 28.00
CA THR A 276 14.79 -3.17 27.03
C THR A 276 14.08 -4.52 27.05
N THR A 277 12.75 -4.51 26.98
CA THR A 277 11.95 -5.74 26.86
C THR A 277 11.89 -6.18 25.39
N PHE A 278 12.43 -7.37 25.06
CA PHE A 278 12.37 -7.96 23.72
C PHE A 278 11.37 -9.10 23.72
N ILE A 279 10.22 -8.90 23.06
CA ILE A 279 9.13 -9.89 23.02
C ILE A 279 9.34 -10.93 21.92
N GLY A 280 10.08 -10.58 20.85
CA GLY A 280 10.22 -11.42 19.66
C GLY A 280 9.15 -11.10 18.61
N PHE A 281 9.01 -11.99 17.63
CA PHE A 281 8.04 -11.85 16.56
C PHE A 281 6.61 -12.05 17.07
N LEU A 282 5.73 -11.10 16.75
CA LEU A 282 4.31 -11.19 17.03
C LEU A 282 3.51 -10.97 15.73
N GLU A 283 2.33 -11.57 15.68
CA GLU A 283 1.36 -11.39 14.60
C GLU A 283 -0.07 -11.38 15.13
N GLY A 284 -1.02 -11.05 14.28
CA GLY A 284 -2.45 -11.07 14.62
C GLY A 284 -2.77 -10.25 15.87
N GLY A 285 -3.69 -10.77 16.69
CA GLY A 285 -4.18 -10.09 17.89
C GLY A 285 -3.09 -9.77 18.93
N ALA A 286 -2.02 -10.58 19.03
CA ALA A 286 -0.91 -10.33 19.93
C ALA A 286 -0.11 -9.08 19.51
N LEU A 287 0.11 -8.88 18.20
CA LEU A 287 0.74 -7.67 17.67
C LEU A 287 -0.14 -6.44 17.90
N ALA A 288 -1.42 -6.53 17.62
CA ALA A 288 -2.39 -5.43 17.84
C ALA A 288 -2.42 -5.01 19.32
N GLN A 289 -2.39 -5.99 20.23
CA GLN A 289 -2.36 -5.73 21.66
C GLN A 289 -1.06 -5.06 22.11
N ALA A 290 0.09 -5.46 21.55
CA ALA A 290 1.38 -4.84 21.84
C ALA A 290 1.43 -3.36 21.42
N TYR A 291 0.93 -3.04 20.21
CA TYR A 291 0.77 -1.65 19.78
C TYR A 291 -0.14 -0.87 20.74
N ALA A 292 -1.38 -1.33 20.94
CA ALA A 292 -2.37 -0.62 21.75
C ALA A 292 -1.95 -0.44 23.21
N SER A 293 -1.13 -1.35 23.75
CA SER A 293 -0.61 -1.30 25.13
C SER A 293 0.68 -0.49 25.28
N SER A 294 1.19 0.09 24.19
CA SER A 294 2.30 1.04 24.17
C SER A 294 1.81 2.49 24.27
N ASP A 295 2.72 3.47 24.36
CA ASP A 295 2.38 4.88 24.57
C ASP A 295 3.02 5.83 23.56
N VAL A 296 4.20 5.47 23.00
CA VAL A 296 4.93 6.19 21.94
C VAL A 296 5.50 5.18 20.97
N PHE A 297 5.34 5.41 19.69
CA PHE A 297 6.00 4.60 18.66
C PHE A 297 7.23 5.31 18.14
N LEU A 298 8.41 4.69 18.28
CA LEU A 298 9.69 5.21 17.81
C LEU A 298 10.20 4.37 16.64
N PHE A 299 10.28 4.96 15.45
CA PHE A 299 10.70 4.26 14.24
C PHE A 299 11.63 5.11 13.37
N PRO A 300 12.95 5.08 13.61
CA PRO A 300 13.92 5.93 12.94
C PRO A 300 14.39 5.40 11.58
N SER A 301 13.65 4.48 10.94
CA SER A 301 13.98 3.97 9.60
C SER A 301 13.77 5.04 8.53
N ASP A 302 14.77 5.25 7.68
CA ASP A 302 14.74 6.15 6.53
C ASP A 302 14.54 5.43 5.18
N THR A 303 14.44 4.10 5.20
CA THR A 303 14.36 3.26 4.00
C THR A 303 12.93 2.84 3.63
N GLU A 304 11.92 3.25 4.40
CA GLU A 304 10.54 2.86 4.16
C GLU A 304 9.98 3.49 2.89
N THR A 305 9.35 2.66 2.06
CA THR A 305 8.62 3.13 0.88
C THR A 305 7.22 3.61 1.22
N PHE A 306 6.58 3.06 2.27
CA PHE A 306 5.28 3.48 2.76
C PHE A 306 5.22 3.55 4.29
N GLY A 307 5.68 2.53 5.03
CA GLY A 307 5.70 2.49 6.49
C GLY A 307 4.46 1.83 7.11
N ASN A 308 4.18 0.57 6.75
CA ASN A 308 3.02 -0.15 7.32
C ASN A 308 3.03 -0.16 8.84
N VAL A 309 4.19 -0.41 9.48
CA VAL A 309 4.31 -0.44 10.95
C VAL A 309 4.00 0.92 11.60
N THR A 310 4.33 2.03 10.92
CA THR A 310 3.94 3.37 11.36
C THR A 310 2.43 3.56 11.28
N LEU A 311 1.80 3.09 10.19
CA LEU A 311 0.35 3.19 10.02
C LEU A 311 -0.40 2.29 11.01
N GLU A 312 0.11 1.10 11.34
CA GLU A 312 -0.43 0.21 12.37
C GLU A 312 -0.35 0.86 13.77
N ALA A 313 0.78 1.52 14.09
CA ALA A 313 0.93 2.27 15.32
C ALA A 313 -0.06 3.45 15.40
N MET A 314 -0.20 4.23 14.32
CA MET A 314 -1.18 5.32 14.23
C MET A 314 -2.62 4.81 14.41
N ALA A 315 -2.98 3.72 13.75
CA ALA A 315 -4.30 3.09 13.88
C ALA A 315 -4.57 2.61 15.31
N SER A 316 -3.52 2.17 16.02
CA SER A 316 -3.57 1.78 17.44
C SER A 316 -3.56 2.99 18.41
N GLY A 317 -3.60 4.22 17.91
CA GLY A 317 -3.67 5.44 18.72
C GLY A 317 -2.34 5.91 19.29
N LEU A 318 -1.22 5.53 18.72
CA LEU A 318 0.10 5.95 19.18
C LEU A 318 0.58 7.20 18.45
N PRO A 319 1.06 8.23 19.15
CA PRO A 319 1.88 9.27 18.55
C PRO A 319 3.17 8.64 18.03
N THR A 320 3.57 9.00 16.80
CA THR A 320 4.72 8.38 16.15
C THR A 320 5.91 9.33 16.09
N VAL A 321 7.11 8.85 16.39
CA VAL A 321 8.37 9.58 16.20
C VAL A 321 9.16 8.84 15.13
N CYS A 322 9.20 9.41 13.93
CA CYS A 322 9.73 8.76 12.74
C CYS A 322 10.83 9.59 12.07
N ALA A 323 11.66 8.92 11.25
CA ALA A 323 12.57 9.65 10.36
C ALA A 323 11.78 10.48 9.33
N ASP A 324 12.25 11.69 9.05
CA ASP A 324 11.72 12.54 7.97
C ASP A 324 12.14 11.98 6.61
N ALA A 325 11.52 10.86 6.23
CA ALA A 325 11.79 10.09 5.04
C ALA A 325 10.51 9.82 4.24
N ALA A 326 10.66 9.29 3.04
CA ALA A 326 9.58 9.16 2.05
C ALA A 326 8.30 8.50 2.60
N GLY A 327 8.42 7.34 3.26
CA GLY A 327 7.26 6.61 3.78
C GLY A 327 6.58 7.33 4.95
N SER A 328 7.37 7.89 5.86
CA SER A 328 6.84 8.57 7.05
C SER A 328 6.15 9.90 6.72
N ARG A 329 6.67 10.68 5.74
CA ARG A 329 6.08 11.96 5.31
C ARG A 329 4.65 11.85 4.79
N ASP A 330 4.31 10.73 4.19
CA ASP A 330 2.95 10.52 3.65
C ASP A 330 1.94 10.18 4.76
N LEU A 331 2.40 9.68 5.90
CA LEU A 331 1.59 9.23 7.02
C LEU A 331 1.54 10.26 8.15
N VAL A 332 2.71 10.73 8.60
CA VAL A 332 2.86 11.56 9.79
C VAL A 332 2.78 13.05 9.45
N GLU A 333 1.89 13.74 10.13
CA GLU A 333 1.82 15.21 10.13
C GLU A 333 2.61 15.74 11.33
N ASP A 334 3.80 16.34 11.04
CA ASP A 334 4.70 16.81 12.10
C ASP A 334 4.00 17.82 13.02
N GLY A 335 4.10 17.58 14.33
CA GLY A 335 3.47 18.37 15.37
C GLY A 335 1.98 18.06 15.61
N THR A 336 1.32 17.28 14.75
CA THR A 336 -0.11 16.94 14.86
C THR A 336 -0.33 15.48 15.21
N THR A 337 0.16 14.56 14.38
CA THR A 337 -0.01 13.10 14.58
C THR A 337 1.25 12.42 15.11
N GLY A 338 2.35 13.15 15.17
CA GLY A 338 3.65 12.68 15.62
C GLY A 338 4.75 13.69 15.37
N ARG A 339 5.99 13.21 15.32
CA ARG A 339 7.18 14.03 15.03
C ARG A 339 7.98 13.40 13.89
N LEU A 340 8.43 14.24 12.97
CA LEU A 340 9.39 13.89 11.92
C LEU A 340 10.77 14.44 12.31
N CYS A 341 11.75 13.56 12.45
CA CYS A 341 13.11 13.92 12.84
C CYS A 341 14.07 13.70 11.66
N PRO A 342 15.14 14.51 11.54
CA PRO A 342 16.15 14.29 10.50
C PRO A 342 16.72 12.88 10.59
N PRO A 343 16.86 12.14 9.47
CA PRO A 343 17.42 10.80 9.47
C PRO A 343 18.80 10.76 10.13
N GLY A 344 19.01 9.80 11.04
CA GLY A 344 20.28 9.62 11.74
C GLY A 344 20.52 10.59 12.92
N ASP A 345 19.68 11.58 13.16
CA ASP A 345 19.85 12.56 14.25
C ASP A 345 19.26 12.04 15.58
N GLY A 346 20.04 11.21 16.30
CA GLY A 346 19.62 10.66 17.59
C GLY A 346 19.26 11.72 18.64
N GLU A 347 19.82 12.94 18.59
CA GLU A 347 19.49 14.02 19.52
C GLU A 347 18.07 14.55 19.24
N ALA A 348 17.72 14.80 17.98
CA ALA A 348 16.39 15.24 17.59
C ALA A 348 15.33 14.20 17.98
N PHE A 349 15.57 12.91 17.73
CA PHE A 349 14.72 11.81 18.17
C PHE A 349 14.56 11.76 19.68
N THR A 350 15.67 11.83 20.44
CA THR A 350 15.65 11.82 21.92
C THR A 350 14.80 12.98 22.47
N LYS A 351 14.97 14.19 21.91
CA LYS A 351 14.18 15.36 22.30
C LYS A 351 12.67 15.16 22.03
N ALA A 352 12.31 14.60 20.87
CA ALA A 352 10.93 14.34 20.50
C ALA A 352 10.29 13.30 21.44
N VAL A 353 10.96 12.16 21.66
CA VAL A 353 10.47 11.09 22.56
C VAL A 353 10.35 11.60 23.98
N ARG A 354 11.37 12.29 24.52
CA ARG A 354 11.36 12.86 25.87
C ARG A 354 10.19 13.84 26.07
N THR A 355 9.88 14.65 25.08
CA THR A 355 8.72 15.57 25.12
C THR A 355 7.41 14.79 25.26
N LEU A 356 7.23 13.71 24.52
CA LEU A 356 6.04 12.86 24.60
C LEU A 356 5.98 12.04 25.90
N ILE A 357 7.12 11.65 26.48
CA ILE A 357 7.15 11.01 27.80
C ILE A 357 6.68 11.98 28.88
N ALA A 358 7.19 13.21 28.87
CA ALA A 358 6.95 14.22 29.90
C ALA A 358 5.53 14.85 29.84
N ASP A 359 4.93 14.95 28.65
CA ASP A 359 3.63 15.60 28.45
C ASP A 359 2.55 14.59 28.00
N ALA A 360 1.84 14.05 28.99
CA ALA A 360 0.75 13.10 28.76
C ALA A 360 -0.41 13.71 27.94
N ALA A 361 -0.70 15.00 28.13
CA ALA A 361 -1.77 15.66 27.38
C ALA A 361 -1.41 15.82 25.90
N LEU A 362 -0.16 16.16 25.58
CA LEU A 362 0.35 16.21 24.21
C LEU A 362 0.34 14.81 23.59
N ARG A 363 0.85 13.82 24.32
CA ARG A 363 0.90 12.41 23.88
C ARG A 363 -0.48 11.90 23.49
N ASN A 364 -1.48 12.12 24.35
CA ASN A 364 -2.86 11.68 24.09
C ASN A 364 -3.50 12.43 22.91
N ARG A 365 -3.28 13.75 22.78
CA ARG A 365 -3.80 14.52 21.64
C ARG A 365 -3.20 14.03 20.32
N MET A 366 -1.88 13.84 20.28
CA MET A 366 -1.21 13.34 19.07
C MET A 366 -1.63 11.93 18.73
N GLY A 367 -1.79 11.05 19.71
CA GLY A 367 -2.26 9.68 19.51
C GLY A 367 -3.69 9.64 18.94
N ALA A 368 -4.60 10.46 19.48
CA ALA A 368 -5.96 10.59 18.95
C ALA A 368 -5.97 11.10 17.49
N ALA A 369 -5.18 12.14 17.20
CA ALA A 369 -5.05 12.66 15.84
C ALA A 369 -4.42 11.62 14.88
N ALA A 370 -3.44 10.82 15.34
CA ALA A 370 -2.86 9.75 14.58
C ALA A 370 -3.89 8.66 14.25
N HIS A 371 -4.71 8.27 15.21
CA HIS A 371 -5.80 7.31 15.01
C HIS A 371 -6.84 7.84 14.00
N GLU A 372 -7.27 9.10 14.14
CA GLU A 372 -8.21 9.74 13.22
C GLU A 372 -7.65 9.74 11.78
N ARG A 373 -6.39 10.19 11.60
CA ARG A 373 -5.74 10.18 10.29
C ARG A 373 -5.59 8.79 9.69
N ALA A 374 -5.35 7.76 10.51
CA ALA A 374 -5.24 6.38 10.03
C ALA A 374 -6.54 5.88 9.37
N GLN A 375 -7.71 6.47 9.66
CA GLN A 375 -8.97 6.11 9.02
C GLN A 375 -8.99 6.43 7.52
N ASP A 376 -8.21 7.41 7.06
CA ASP A 376 -8.05 7.73 5.63
C ASP A 376 -7.31 6.61 4.88
N PHE A 377 -6.58 5.78 5.60
CA PHE A 377 -5.76 4.69 5.08
C PHE A 377 -6.34 3.30 5.40
N THR A 378 -7.62 3.19 5.78
CA THR A 378 -8.23 1.87 5.95
C THR A 378 -8.38 1.15 4.61
N TRP A 379 -8.29 -0.19 4.60
CA TRP A 379 -8.49 -0.95 3.36
C TRP A 379 -9.78 -0.59 2.62
N PRO A 380 -10.96 -0.45 3.29
CA PRO A 380 -12.16 0.00 2.60
C PRO A 380 -12.03 1.39 1.97
N ALA A 381 -11.36 2.35 2.60
CA ALA A 381 -11.16 3.70 2.05
C ALA A 381 -10.27 3.67 0.81
N VAL A 382 -9.11 3.00 0.89
CA VAL A 382 -8.14 2.86 -0.19
C VAL A 382 -8.73 2.12 -1.39
N LEU A 383 -9.49 1.05 -1.16
CA LEU A 383 -10.09 0.26 -2.24
C LEU A 383 -11.27 0.97 -2.91
N ARG A 384 -12.08 1.72 -2.15
CA ARG A 384 -13.10 2.61 -2.75
C ARG A 384 -12.46 3.65 -3.67
N GLN A 385 -11.34 4.25 -3.27
CA GLN A 385 -10.60 5.20 -4.11
C GLN A 385 -10.13 4.55 -5.42
N MET A 386 -9.61 3.33 -5.35
CA MET A 386 -9.20 2.60 -6.56
C MET A 386 -10.38 2.32 -7.51
N ASN A 387 -11.54 1.97 -6.97
CA ASN A 387 -12.75 1.77 -7.76
C ASN A 387 -13.19 3.07 -8.45
N GLN A 388 -13.07 4.23 -7.76
CA GLN A 388 -13.34 5.56 -8.34
C GLN A 388 -12.37 5.88 -9.49
N TYR A 389 -11.07 5.59 -9.33
CA TYR A 389 -10.09 5.79 -10.41
C TYR A 389 -10.43 4.97 -11.66
N TYR A 390 -10.89 3.73 -11.50
CA TYR A 390 -11.36 2.93 -12.63
C TYR A 390 -12.60 3.54 -13.30
N ASP A 391 -13.55 4.08 -12.51
CA ASP A 391 -14.72 4.77 -13.04
C ASP A 391 -14.35 6.03 -13.83
N GLU A 392 -13.39 6.82 -13.36
CA GLU A 392 -12.87 7.99 -14.08
C GLU A 392 -12.33 7.59 -15.47
N VAL A 393 -11.49 6.54 -15.51
CA VAL A 393 -10.87 6.06 -16.76
C VAL A 393 -11.94 5.58 -17.76
N LEU A 394 -12.91 4.80 -17.29
CA LEU A 394 -13.98 4.26 -18.13
C LEU A 394 -14.92 5.36 -18.65
N THR A 395 -15.22 6.38 -17.84
CA THR A 395 -16.04 7.52 -18.22
C THR A 395 -15.37 8.34 -19.33
N GLN A 396 -14.10 8.70 -19.13
CA GLN A 396 -13.31 9.47 -20.11
C GLN A 396 -13.14 8.73 -21.44
N THR A 397 -13.12 7.40 -21.40
CA THR A 397 -13.02 6.58 -22.61
C THR A 397 -14.33 6.59 -23.40
N SER A 398 -15.47 6.53 -22.70
CA SER A 398 -16.81 6.57 -23.31
C SER A 398 -17.11 7.92 -23.97
N GLU A 399 -16.63 9.03 -23.41
CA GLU A 399 -16.81 10.38 -23.96
C GLU A 399 -15.97 10.64 -25.22
N ARG A 400 -14.86 9.93 -25.40
CA ARG A 400 -13.99 10.05 -26.59
C ARG A 400 -14.44 9.26 -27.80
N VAL A 401 -15.41 8.33 -27.64
CA VAL A 401 -16.07 7.67 -28.79
C VAL A 401 -17.16 8.60 -29.31
N PRO A 402 -17.06 9.19 -30.53
CA PRO A 402 -18.08 10.06 -31.06
C PRO A 402 -19.41 9.29 -31.17
N ARG A 403 -20.54 9.89 -30.75
CA ARG A 403 -21.92 9.40 -30.93
C ARG A 403 -22.36 9.38 -32.39
N SER A 404 -21.53 9.12 -33.36
CA SER A 404 -21.86 9.17 -34.78
C SER A 404 -21.90 7.79 -35.42
N LEU A 405 -22.80 6.91 -34.97
CA LEU A 405 -23.23 5.72 -35.76
C LEU A 405 -24.58 5.15 -35.27
N ALA A 406 -25.45 5.99 -34.69
CA ALA A 406 -26.79 5.57 -34.29
C ALA A 406 -27.86 6.52 -34.86
N SER A 407 -27.90 6.75 -36.17
CA SER A 407 -29.08 7.23 -36.90
C SER A 407 -28.76 7.37 -38.39
N GLU A 408 -28.70 6.28 -39.12
CA GLU A 408 -29.13 6.27 -40.51
C GLU A 408 -30.16 5.17 -40.61
N GLY A 409 -31.41 5.58 -40.35
CA GLY A 409 -32.57 4.81 -40.74
C GLY A 409 -32.63 4.79 -42.25
N VAL A 410 -32.70 3.63 -42.81
CA VAL A 410 -33.05 3.38 -44.22
C VAL A 410 -34.52 3.80 -44.41
N PRO A 411 -34.85 4.74 -45.31
CA PRO A 411 -36.23 4.89 -45.75
C PRO A 411 -36.60 3.79 -46.75
N ALA A 412 -37.87 3.40 -46.66
CA ALA A 412 -38.56 2.33 -47.40
C ALA A 412 -38.42 2.37 -48.94
#